data_9f228ff6b0165f593fd3ac3c1f706341
#
_entry.id   9f228ff6b0165f593fd3ac3c1f706341
#
_cell.length_a   1.000
_cell.length_b   1.000
_cell.length_c   1.000
_cell.angle_alpha   90.00
_cell.angle_beta   90.00
_cell.angle_gamma   90.00
#
_symmetry.space_group_name_H-M   'P 1'
#
loop_
_entity.id
_entity.type
_entity.pdbx_description
1 polymer ?
#
loop_
_entity_poly.entity_id
_entity_poly.type
_entity_poly.pdbx_seq_one_letter_code
_entity_poly.pdbx_strand_id
1 'polypeptide(L)'
;MKNTRLLFVIWMLFLVLPQGYSQEKKEDSSVLGQVNGFLSKHVKLTAYGQFGYSYTDRKDLDVRQADNQFFGRLGMLILSGDITDKLSWMVQYELFTSQLLELYACYKPYSFFQVKIGRMKTCFTLENQMSPSVYETVNFSRVIERLAGFSRDVCGNQGGRDMGLQVGGELFKTSFDDYFLEYRAGVYNGSGLSMKDHNDAKDFAAWFTVQPVKGLKMGASAYIGKLNDDYTVVNDETGEEIIYNTNMKRNRMAL
;
A
#
# COMPACT_ATOMS: atom_id res chain seq x y z
N MET A 1 12.09 -25.72 5.95
CA MET A 1 13.00 -25.61 4.79
C MET A 1 12.51 -24.73 3.63
N LYS A 2 11.53 -23.82 3.84
CA LYS A 2 11.01 -22.92 2.77
C LYS A 2 11.63 -21.51 2.77
N ASN A 3 12.33 -21.10 3.84
CA ASN A 3 12.80 -19.72 3.98
C ASN A 3 14.22 -19.45 3.48
N THR A 4 14.99 -20.48 3.18
CA THR A 4 16.40 -20.34 2.77
C THR A 4 16.56 -19.83 1.32
N ARG A 5 15.57 -20.09 0.47
CA ARG A 5 15.61 -19.64 -0.94
C ARG A 5 15.34 -18.14 -1.10
N LEU A 6 14.51 -17.56 -0.24
CA LEU A 6 14.20 -16.13 -0.25
C LEU A 6 15.39 -15.29 0.25
N LEU A 7 16.08 -15.78 1.29
CA LEU A 7 17.31 -15.18 1.80
C LEU A 7 18.42 -15.20 0.76
N PHE A 8 18.53 -16.25 -0.08
CA PHE A 8 19.53 -16.34 -1.13
C PHE A 8 19.31 -15.33 -2.27
N VAL A 9 18.07 -15.08 -2.63
CA VAL A 9 17.71 -14.07 -3.65
C VAL A 9 17.97 -12.65 -3.14
N ILE A 10 17.69 -12.37 -1.87
CA ILE A 10 17.98 -11.09 -1.24
C ILE A 10 19.50 -10.89 -1.11
N TRP A 11 20.26 -11.93 -0.79
CA TRP A 11 21.72 -11.89 -0.72
C TRP A 11 22.36 -11.66 -2.09
N MET A 12 21.82 -12.25 -3.14
CA MET A 12 22.23 -12.00 -4.52
C MET A 12 21.92 -10.58 -5.00
N LEU A 13 20.82 -9.98 -4.56
CA LEU A 13 20.48 -8.58 -4.82
C LEU A 13 21.42 -7.60 -4.09
N PHE A 14 21.85 -7.93 -2.87
CA PHE A 14 22.82 -7.11 -2.14
C PHE A 14 24.25 -7.18 -2.73
N LEU A 15 24.62 -8.27 -3.36
CA LEU A 15 25.92 -8.41 -4.04
C LEU A 15 26.00 -7.65 -5.38
N VAL A 16 24.87 -7.26 -5.94
CA VAL A 16 24.79 -6.54 -7.23
C VAL A 16 24.63 -5.01 -7.02
N LEU A 17 24.39 -4.53 -5.80
CA LEU A 17 24.37 -3.10 -5.54
C LEU A 17 25.80 -2.55 -5.58
N PRO A 18 26.19 -1.76 -6.59
CA PRO A 18 27.49 -1.13 -6.60
C PRO A 18 27.59 -0.20 -5.42
N GLN A 19 28.64 -0.33 -4.64
CA GLN A 19 29.06 0.70 -3.69
C GLN A 19 29.51 1.92 -4.51
N GLY A 20 28.54 2.70 -4.95
CA GLY A 20 28.74 3.85 -5.82
C GLY A 20 28.87 5.13 -5.00
N TYR A 21 30.06 5.39 -4.46
CA TYR A 21 30.50 6.76 -4.26
C TYR A 21 31.76 7.00 -5.10
N SER A 22 31.56 7.85 -6.11
CA SER A 22 32.62 8.61 -6.80
C SER A 22 33.79 7.81 -7.38
N GLN A 23 33.62 7.28 -8.59
CA GLN A 23 34.71 7.17 -9.57
C GLN A 23 34.14 7.42 -10.97
N GLU A 24 34.94 8.13 -11.80
CA GLU A 24 34.64 8.42 -13.21
C GLU A 24 34.20 7.15 -13.96
N LYS A 25 33.05 7.23 -14.64
CA LYS A 25 32.53 6.15 -15.47
C LYS A 25 33.45 5.88 -16.66
N LYS A 26 34.30 4.85 -16.55
CA LYS A 26 34.66 4.09 -17.73
C LYS A 26 33.45 3.23 -18.10
N GLU A 27 32.91 3.41 -19.30
CA GLU A 27 31.89 2.50 -19.85
C GLU A 27 32.44 1.09 -19.88
N ASP A 28 32.01 0.27 -18.95
CA ASP A 28 32.34 -1.15 -18.93
C ASP A 28 31.43 -1.84 -19.96
N SER A 29 32.01 -2.22 -21.08
CA SER A 29 31.34 -2.90 -22.20
C SER A 29 30.98 -4.37 -21.91
N SER A 30 31.25 -4.85 -20.68
CA SER A 30 30.82 -6.17 -20.23
C SER A 30 29.28 -6.26 -20.13
N VAL A 31 28.73 -7.47 -20.27
CA VAL A 31 27.29 -7.72 -20.07
C VAL A 31 26.83 -7.23 -18.70
N LEU A 32 27.67 -7.38 -17.65
CA LEU A 32 27.42 -6.87 -16.31
C LEU A 32 27.38 -5.34 -16.27
N GLY A 33 28.27 -4.65 -16.98
CA GLY A 33 28.28 -3.19 -17.10
C GLY A 33 27.03 -2.66 -17.80
N GLN A 34 26.58 -3.33 -18.86
CA GLN A 34 25.34 -2.98 -19.56
C GLN A 34 24.11 -3.21 -18.69
N VAL A 35 24.02 -4.34 -17.97
CA VAL A 35 22.92 -4.63 -17.02
C VAL A 35 22.91 -3.63 -15.87
N ASN A 36 24.06 -3.31 -15.27
CA ASN A 36 24.15 -2.30 -14.23
C ASN A 36 23.76 -0.90 -14.74
N GLY A 37 24.16 -0.54 -15.94
CA GLY A 37 23.78 0.71 -16.59
C GLY A 37 22.27 0.78 -16.84
N PHE A 38 21.65 -0.30 -17.28
CA PHE A 38 20.21 -0.40 -17.45
C PHE A 38 19.47 -0.31 -16.11
N LEU A 39 19.85 -1.12 -15.10
CA LEU A 39 19.23 -1.13 -13.79
C LEU A 39 19.33 0.24 -13.10
N SER A 40 20.50 0.86 -13.12
CA SER A 40 20.71 2.16 -12.48
C SER A 40 19.89 3.30 -13.13
N LYS A 41 19.55 3.15 -14.39
CA LYS A 41 18.76 4.14 -15.15
C LYS A 41 17.26 3.91 -15.03
N HIS A 42 16.81 2.67 -14.95
CA HIS A 42 15.40 2.30 -15.06
C HIS A 42 14.78 1.75 -13.79
N VAL A 43 15.59 1.40 -12.76
CA VAL A 43 15.09 0.83 -11.51
C VAL A 43 15.54 1.67 -10.32
N LYS A 44 14.58 2.10 -9.53
CA LYS A 44 14.79 2.83 -8.28
C LYS A 44 14.48 1.91 -7.10
N LEU A 45 15.47 1.71 -6.22
CA LEU A 45 15.29 1.05 -4.94
C LEU A 45 15.19 2.10 -3.84
N THR A 46 14.13 2.01 -3.04
CA THR A 46 13.95 2.82 -1.85
C THR A 46 13.70 1.89 -0.67
N ALA A 47 14.40 2.12 0.44
CA ALA A 47 14.19 1.36 1.66
C ALA A 47 14.16 2.32 2.84
N TYR A 48 13.28 2.06 3.81
CA TYR A 48 13.26 2.77 5.08
C TYR A 48 12.71 1.89 6.19
N GLY A 49 13.15 2.14 7.43
CA GLY A 49 12.67 1.45 8.62
C GLY A 49 12.20 2.43 9.68
N GLN A 50 11.16 2.05 10.41
CA GLN A 50 10.69 2.77 11.59
C GLN A 50 10.77 1.83 12.78
N PHE A 51 11.43 2.29 13.83
CA PHE A 51 11.65 1.56 15.07
C PHE A 51 11.12 2.37 16.24
N GLY A 52 10.71 1.71 17.28
CA GLY A 52 10.20 2.37 18.47
C GLY A 52 10.53 1.60 19.74
N TYR A 53 10.27 2.27 20.85
CA TYR A 53 10.31 1.70 22.18
C TYR A 53 8.97 1.97 22.86
N SER A 54 8.38 0.95 23.45
CA SER A 54 7.14 1.07 24.24
C SER A 54 7.40 0.71 25.69
N TYR A 55 6.84 1.50 26.56
CA TYR A 55 6.77 1.24 28.00
C TYR A 55 5.32 1.24 28.43
N THR A 56 4.89 0.22 29.16
CA THR A 56 3.54 0.12 29.70
C THR A 56 3.60 -0.21 31.18
N ASP A 57 3.18 0.74 32.01
CA ASP A 57 3.00 0.51 33.46
C ASP A 57 1.63 -0.12 33.71
N ARG A 58 1.61 -1.45 33.78
CA ARG A 58 0.37 -2.21 34.07
C ARG A 58 0.58 -2.99 35.37
N LYS A 59 -0.01 -2.46 36.44
CA LYS A 59 0.08 -3.09 37.77
C LYS A 59 -1.00 -4.15 38.03
N ASP A 60 -2.05 -4.26 37.19
CA ASP A 60 -3.28 -4.96 37.58
C ASP A 60 -3.72 -6.10 36.62
N LEU A 61 -2.85 -6.63 35.76
CA LEU A 61 -3.27 -7.71 34.86
C LEU A 61 -2.37 -8.94 35.03
N ASP A 62 -3.01 -10.07 35.34
CA ASP A 62 -2.40 -11.42 35.40
C ASP A 62 -1.83 -11.91 34.04
N VAL A 63 -1.81 -11.08 33.04
CA VAL A 63 -1.26 -11.39 31.71
C VAL A 63 0.16 -10.89 31.65
N ARG A 64 1.13 -11.82 31.54
CA ARG A 64 2.55 -11.51 31.28
C ARG A 64 2.69 -10.85 29.90
N GLN A 65 2.47 -9.57 29.82
CA GLN A 65 2.88 -8.73 28.69
C GLN A 65 4.16 -8.02 29.06
N ALA A 66 5.12 -7.95 28.13
CA ALA A 66 6.35 -7.21 28.37
C ALA A 66 6.05 -5.74 28.68
N ASP A 67 6.46 -5.25 29.84
CA ASP A 67 6.20 -3.89 30.29
C ASP A 67 7.02 -2.86 29.51
N ASN A 68 8.13 -3.30 28.89
CA ASN A 68 8.95 -2.47 28.01
C ASN A 68 9.55 -3.32 26.88
N GLN A 69 9.58 -2.74 25.67
CA GLN A 69 10.16 -3.43 24.52
C GLN A 69 10.58 -2.47 23.39
N PHE A 70 11.65 -2.83 22.70
CA PHE A 70 11.93 -2.28 21.38
C PHE A 70 11.12 -3.02 20.34
N PHE A 71 10.59 -2.30 19.36
CA PHE A 71 9.83 -2.91 18.28
C PHE A 71 10.15 -2.27 16.93
N GLY A 72 10.09 -3.06 15.86
CA GLY A 72 10.05 -2.59 14.49
C GLY A 72 8.61 -2.31 14.09
N ARG A 73 8.32 -1.07 13.68
CA ARG A 73 6.97 -0.67 13.26
C ARG A 73 6.74 -0.94 11.79
N LEU A 74 7.66 -0.51 10.95
CA LEU A 74 7.63 -0.67 9.51
C LEU A 74 9.04 -0.88 8.97
N GLY A 75 9.17 -1.83 8.03
CA GLY A 75 10.38 -2.05 7.26
C GLY A 75 10.01 -2.12 5.78
N MET A 76 10.11 -1.01 5.06
CA MET A 76 9.65 -0.91 3.69
C MET A 76 10.78 -1.08 2.70
N LEU A 77 10.55 -1.95 1.73
CA LEU A 77 11.36 -2.11 0.53
C LEU A 77 10.50 -1.81 -0.69
N ILE A 78 10.90 -0.81 -1.47
CA ILE A 78 10.15 -0.34 -2.63
C ILE A 78 11.06 -0.42 -3.85
N LEU A 79 10.64 -1.20 -4.83
CA LEU A 79 11.23 -1.24 -6.16
C LEU A 79 10.26 -0.57 -7.12
N SER A 80 10.75 0.36 -7.91
CA SER A 80 9.96 1.01 -8.94
C SER A 80 10.79 1.28 -10.17
N GLY A 81 10.14 1.42 -11.31
CA GLY A 81 10.86 1.70 -12.54
C GLY A 81 9.94 2.06 -13.68
N ASP A 82 10.56 2.60 -14.73
CA ASP A 82 9.90 2.95 -15.97
C ASP A 82 10.29 1.96 -17.06
N ILE A 83 9.31 1.31 -17.67
CA ILE A 83 9.50 0.45 -18.85
C ILE A 83 9.59 1.34 -20.09
N THR A 84 8.77 2.37 -20.13
CA THR A 84 8.77 3.44 -21.16
C THR A 84 8.43 4.76 -20.49
N ASP A 85 8.55 5.87 -21.21
CA ASP A 85 8.17 7.22 -20.70
C ASP A 85 6.71 7.30 -20.22
N LYS A 86 5.87 6.33 -20.58
CA LYS A 86 4.45 6.31 -20.25
C LYS A 86 4.02 5.11 -19.41
N LEU A 87 4.89 4.09 -19.29
CA LEU A 87 4.58 2.85 -18.59
C LEU A 87 5.58 2.64 -17.46
N SER A 88 5.10 2.64 -16.23
CA SER A 88 5.87 2.41 -15.01
C SER A 88 5.30 1.24 -14.22
N TRP A 89 6.09 0.75 -13.28
CA TRP A 89 5.71 -0.31 -12.36
C TRP A 89 6.23 -0.04 -10.96
N MET A 90 5.60 -0.64 -9.97
CA MET A 90 6.03 -0.58 -8.57
C MET A 90 5.77 -1.91 -7.87
N VAL A 91 6.72 -2.28 -7.01
CA VAL A 91 6.61 -3.37 -6.02
C VAL A 91 6.95 -2.80 -4.66
N GLN A 92 6.08 -2.98 -3.68
CA GLN A 92 6.31 -2.58 -2.30
C GLN A 92 6.14 -3.78 -1.37
N TYR A 93 7.17 -4.06 -0.58
CA TYR A 93 7.21 -5.17 0.36
C TYR A 93 7.47 -4.67 1.78
N GLU A 94 6.75 -5.20 2.74
CA GLU A 94 6.93 -4.94 4.16
C GLU A 94 7.71 -6.09 4.79
N LEU A 95 8.86 -5.78 5.40
CA LEU A 95 9.84 -6.77 5.83
C LEU A 95 9.47 -7.43 7.17
N PHE A 96 8.88 -6.68 8.12
CA PHE A 96 8.56 -7.23 9.44
C PHE A 96 7.35 -8.18 9.40
N THR A 97 6.34 -7.86 8.61
CA THR A 97 5.16 -8.72 8.41
C THR A 97 5.32 -9.68 7.24
N SER A 98 6.43 -9.57 6.49
CA SER A 98 6.71 -10.37 5.30
C SER A 98 5.58 -10.32 4.27
N GLN A 99 5.03 -9.12 4.02
CA GLN A 99 3.84 -8.93 3.22
C GLN A 99 4.10 -8.10 1.96
N LEU A 100 3.65 -8.61 0.81
CA LEU A 100 3.59 -7.83 -0.43
C LEU A 100 2.43 -6.83 -0.30
N LEU A 101 2.74 -5.54 -0.23
CA LEU A 101 1.74 -4.49 -0.06
C LEU A 101 1.21 -3.99 -1.39
N GLU A 102 2.09 -3.63 -2.31
CA GLU A 102 1.70 -3.10 -3.63
C GLU A 102 2.48 -3.82 -4.74
N LEU A 103 1.78 -4.09 -5.82
CA LEU A 103 2.33 -4.62 -7.06
C LEU A 103 1.42 -4.17 -8.20
N TYR A 104 1.83 -3.16 -8.95
CA TYR A 104 1.02 -2.63 -10.03
C TYR A 104 1.86 -2.14 -11.22
N ALA A 105 1.20 -2.07 -12.37
CA ALA A 105 1.65 -1.33 -13.54
C ALA A 105 0.79 -0.08 -13.71
N CYS A 106 1.41 1.02 -14.15
CA CYS A 106 0.76 2.29 -14.38
C CYS A 106 1.08 2.79 -15.79
N TYR A 107 0.04 3.01 -16.60
CA TYR A 107 0.15 3.64 -17.90
C TYR A 107 -0.36 5.09 -17.79
N LYS A 108 0.56 6.06 -17.99
CA LYS A 108 0.29 7.50 -17.90
C LYS A 108 0.66 8.18 -19.21
N PRO A 109 -0.20 8.14 -20.24
CA PRO A 109 0.08 8.78 -21.52
C PRO A 109 0.04 10.31 -21.42
N TYR A 110 -0.74 10.88 -20.49
CA TYR A 110 -0.91 12.32 -20.26
C TYR A 110 -0.99 12.60 -18.76
N SER A 111 -0.72 13.82 -18.33
CA SER A 111 -0.88 14.21 -16.91
C SER A 111 -2.34 14.05 -16.44
N PHE A 112 -3.29 14.41 -17.30
CA PHE A 112 -4.71 14.35 -16.99
C PHE A 112 -5.32 12.94 -17.07
N PHE A 113 -4.57 11.94 -17.54
CA PHE A 113 -5.08 10.56 -17.67
C PHE A 113 -4.01 9.51 -17.35
N GLN A 114 -4.32 8.65 -16.42
CA GLN A 114 -3.52 7.47 -16.08
C GLN A 114 -4.40 6.28 -15.75
N VAL A 115 -3.90 5.09 -16.01
CA VAL A 115 -4.53 3.82 -15.65
C VAL A 115 -3.56 2.98 -14.85
N LYS A 116 -3.97 2.49 -13.71
CA LYS A 116 -3.21 1.53 -12.88
C LYS A 116 -3.95 0.21 -12.81
N ILE A 117 -3.22 -0.89 -12.91
CA ILE A 117 -3.74 -2.24 -12.73
C ILE A 117 -2.83 -3.02 -11.80
N GLY A 118 -3.41 -3.75 -10.86
CA GLY A 118 -2.69 -4.58 -9.89
C GLY A 118 -3.15 -4.30 -8.47
N ARG A 119 -2.33 -4.69 -7.51
CA ARG A 119 -2.55 -4.38 -6.10
C ARG A 119 -1.99 -3.01 -5.76
N MET A 120 -2.86 -2.14 -5.27
CA MET A 120 -2.52 -0.75 -4.98
C MET A 120 -3.37 -0.21 -3.82
N LYS A 121 -3.03 0.97 -3.32
CA LYS A 121 -3.89 1.69 -2.38
C LYS A 121 -5.23 2.00 -3.02
N THR A 122 -6.31 1.69 -2.30
CA THR A 122 -7.66 2.09 -2.71
C THR A 122 -7.75 3.62 -2.70
N CYS A 123 -8.39 4.21 -3.71
CA CYS A 123 -8.54 5.66 -3.80
C CYS A 123 -9.63 6.17 -2.83
N PHE A 124 -9.36 5.97 -1.55
CA PHE A 124 -10.23 6.40 -0.46
C PHE A 124 -9.37 7.07 0.61
N THR A 125 -9.76 8.27 1.02
CA THR A 125 -9.10 9.20 1.94
C THR A 125 -7.72 9.70 1.47
N LEU A 126 -7.43 10.96 1.75
CA LEU A 126 -6.13 11.58 1.44
C LEU A 126 -5.00 10.92 2.24
N GLU A 127 -5.23 10.67 3.52
CA GLU A 127 -4.24 10.11 4.43
C GLU A 127 -3.80 8.70 3.98
N ASN A 128 -4.72 7.84 3.48
CA ASN A 128 -4.37 6.54 2.95
C ASN A 128 -3.44 6.64 1.72
N GLN A 129 -3.54 7.71 0.93
CA GLN A 129 -2.68 7.90 -0.25
C GLN A 129 -1.25 8.32 0.11
N MET A 130 -1.04 8.90 1.28
CA MET A 130 0.28 9.36 1.72
C MET A 130 1.20 8.18 2.08
N SER A 131 2.51 8.39 1.96
CA SER A 131 3.50 7.43 2.46
C SER A 131 3.63 7.54 3.98
N PRO A 132 3.74 6.42 4.72
CA PRO A 132 4.03 6.46 6.16
C PRO A 132 5.30 7.22 6.54
N SER A 133 6.21 7.43 5.60
CA SER A 133 7.46 8.19 5.83
C SER A 133 7.25 9.70 5.91
N VAL A 134 6.08 10.21 5.50
CA VAL A 134 5.79 11.65 5.48
C VAL A 134 4.72 12.06 6.49
N TYR A 135 4.23 11.13 7.31
CA TYR A 135 3.30 11.46 8.39
C TYR A 135 4.01 12.23 9.50
N GLU A 136 3.35 13.26 9.99
CA GLU A 136 3.77 13.98 11.19
C GLU A 136 3.49 13.18 12.47
N THR A 137 2.53 12.27 12.41
CA THR A 137 2.15 11.38 13.51
C THR A 137 2.71 9.98 13.33
N VAL A 138 2.96 9.27 14.42
CA VAL A 138 3.49 7.90 14.38
C VAL A 138 2.46 6.94 13.74
N ASN A 139 1.18 7.14 13.99
CA ASN A 139 0.10 6.28 13.49
C ASN A 139 -0.86 7.07 12.62
N PHE A 140 -1.63 6.36 11.81
CA PHE A 140 -2.79 6.91 11.13
C PHE A 140 -3.79 7.53 12.13
N SER A 141 -4.57 8.49 11.66
CA SER A 141 -5.71 8.96 12.45
C SER A 141 -6.65 7.80 12.77
N ARG A 142 -7.31 7.88 13.93
CA ARG A 142 -8.26 6.82 14.34
C ARG A 142 -9.43 6.67 13.36
N VAL A 143 -9.78 7.73 12.65
CA VAL A 143 -10.81 7.71 11.61
C VAL A 143 -10.36 6.82 10.46
N ILE A 144 -9.13 7.01 9.99
CA ILE A 144 -8.56 6.21 8.90
C ILE A 144 -8.36 4.74 9.31
N GLU A 145 -7.91 4.48 10.53
CA GLU A 145 -7.79 3.12 11.04
C GLU A 145 -9.12 2.36 11.00
N ARG A 146 -10.25 3.07 11.18
CA ARG A 146 -11.60 2.46 11.21
C ARG A 146 -12.33 2.45 9.88
N LEU A 147 -11.95 3.32 8.94
CA LEU A 147 -12.72 3.50 7.71
C LEU A 147 -11.97 3.10 6.44
N ALA A 148 -10.64 3.02 6.46
CA ALA A 148 -9.85 2.77 5.27
C ALA A 148 -9.30 1.33 5.18
N GLY A 149 -9.90 0.38 5.89
CA GLY A 149 -9.51 -1.03 5.84
C GLY A 149 -8.26 -1.37 6.65
N PHE A 150 -7.98 -0.65 7.74
CA PHE A 150 -6.90 -0.98 8.66
C PHE A 150 -7.36 -1.87 9.82
N SER A 151 -6.45 -2.22 10.74
CA SER A 151 -6.67 -3.22 11.79
C SER A 151 -7.87 -2.97 12.72
N ARG A 152 -8.38 -1.73 12.77
CA ARG A 152 -9.56 -1.36 13.57
C ARG A 152 -10.83 -1.16 12.76
N ASP A 153 -10.76 -1.46 11.47
CA ASP A 153 -11.93 -1.38 10.60
C ASP A 153 -12.92 -2.50 10.96
N VAL A 154 -14.17 -2.13 11.18
CA VAL A 154 -15.24 -3.09 11.49
C VAL A 154 -15.52 -4.09 10.35
N CYS A 155 -15.11 -3.75 9.13
CA CYS A 155 -15.21 -4.61 7.96
C CYS A 155 -13.92 -5.40 7.68
N GLY A 156 -13.03 -5.48 8.66
CA GLY A 156 -11.79 -6.26 8.57
C GLY A 156 -10.58 -5.48 8.06
N ASN A 157 -9.41 -6.04 8.32
CA ASN A 157 -8.13 -5.45 7.95
C ASN A 157 -7.78 -5.75 6.49
N GLN A 158 -7.82 -4.74 5.66
CA GLN A 158 -7.46 -4.79 4.25
C GLN A 158 -6.15 -4.04 3.93
N GLY A 159 -5.53 -3.43 4.95
CA GLY A 159 -4.30 -2.65 4.81
C GLY A 159 -4.44 -1.40 3.94
N GLY A 160 -5.67 -0.91 3.73
CA GLY A 160 -5.97 0.23 2.86
C GLY A 160 -5.65 -0.02 1.38
N ARG A 161 -5.51 -1.29 0.98
CA ARG A 161 -5.08 -1.72 -0.36
C ARG A 161 -5.98 -2.81 -0.90
N ASP A 162 -6.02 -2.91 -2.23
CA ASP A 162 -6.76 -3.98 -2.89
C ASP A 162 -6.23 -4.23 -4.31
N MET A 163 -6.61 -5.36 -4.88
CA MET A 163 -6.39 -5.70 -6.28
C MET A 163 -7.49 -5.07 -7.12
N GLY A 164 -7.11 -4.35 -8.19
CA GLY A 164 -8.11 -3.72 -9.04
C GLY A 164 -7.55 -2.94 -10.21
N LEU A 165 -8.45 -2.15 -10.80
CA LEU A 165 -8.17 -1.19 -11.86
C LEU A 165 -8.52 0.21 -11.36
N GLN A 166 -7.62 1.17 -11.53
CA GLN A 166 -7.82 2.56 -11.15
C GLN A 166 -7.50 3.47 -12.33
N VAL A 167 -8.37 4.42 -12.59
CA VAL A 167 -8.14 5.53 -13.51
C VAL A 167 -8.01 6.83 -12.72
N GLY A 168 -7.24 7.78 -13.25
CA GLY A 168 -7.06 9.06 -12.59
C GLY A 168 -6.27 10.04 -13.43
N GLY A 169 -6.01 11.21 -12.88
CA GLY A 169 -5.23 12.24 -13.53
C GLY A 169 -5.11 13.51 -12.71
N GLU A 170 -4.30 14.39 -13.23
CA GLU A 170 -3.95 15.69 -12.64
C GLU A 170 -4.25 16.78 -13.68
N LEU A 171 -4.99 17.82 -13.27
CA LEU A 171 -5.48 18.87 -14.15
C LEU A 171 -5.07 20.26 -13.62
N PHE A 172 -4.85 21.18 -14.55
CA PHE A 172 -4.55 22.58 -14.28
C PHE A 172 -3.27 22.76 -13.45
N LYS A 173 -2.12 22.71 -14.13
CA LYS A 173 -0.82 22.95 -13.50
C LYS A 173 -0.80 24.35 -12.88
N THR A 174 -0.40 24.42 -11.60
CA THR A 174 -0.31 25.67 -10.83
C THR A 174 1.06 26.32 -11.00
N SER A 175 1.19 27.57 -10.57
CA SER A 175 2.46 28.31 -10.56
C SER A 175 3.49 27.80 -9.55
N PHE A 176 3.09 26.93 -8.61
CA PHE A 176 3.96 26.34 -7.58
C PHE A 176 4.32 24.87 -7.86
N ASP A 177 4.34 24.50 -9.15
CA ASP A 177 4.74 23.17 -9.66
C ASP A 177 3.89 21.97 -9.17
N ASP A 178 2.64 22.21 -8.79
CA ASP A 178 1.67 21.20 -8.46
C ASP A 178 0.44 21.31 -9.37
N TYR A 179 -0.58 20.50 -9.17
CA TYR A 179 -1.83 20.55 -9.92
C TYR A 179 -2.98 21.06 -9.04
N PHE A 180 -3.85 21.88 -9.65
CA PHE A 180 -5.02 22.40 -8.94
C PHE A 180 -6.04 21.29 -8.61
N LEU A 181 -6.24 20.36 -9.53
CA LEU A 181 -7.19 19.25 -9.37
C LEU A 181 -6.50 17.91 -9.62
N GLU A 182 -6.69 16.98 -8.69
CA GLU A 182 -6.34 15.57 -8.86
C GLU A 182 -7.59 14.72 -8.63
N TYR A 183 -7.80 13.72 -9.48
CA TYR A 183 -8.93 12.80 -9.37
C TYR A 183 -8.48 11.36 -9.57
N ARG A 184 -9.16 10.42 -8.91
CA ARG A 184 -8.99 8.99 -9.08
C ARG A 184 -10.33 8.27 -8.90
N ALA A 185 -10.56 7.22 -9.68
CA ALA A 185 -11.68 6.31 -9.51
C ALA A 185 -11.19 4.89 -9.78
N GLY A 186 -11.67 3.92 -9.02
CA GLY A 186 -11.21 2.55 -9.14
C GLY A 186 -12.30 1.53 -8.87
N VAL A 187 -12.08 0.36 -9.44
CA VAL A 187 -12.86 -0.86 -9.22
C VAL A 187 -11.91 -1.89 -8.62
N TYR A 188 -12.31 -2.48 -7.51
CA TYR A 188 -11.48 -3.37 -6.71
C TYR A 188 -12.21 -4.68 -6.39
N ASN A 189 -11.47 -5.72 -6.03
CA ASN A 189 -12.07 -6.99 -5.64
C ASN A 189 -12.80 -6.93 -4.29
N GLY A 190 -12.48 -5.98 -3.41
CA GLY A 190 -13.04 -5.92 -2.06
C GLY A 190 -12.37 -6.87 -1.06
N SER A 191 -11.33 -7.58 -1.49
CA SER A 191 -10.64 -8.62 -0.72
C SER A 191 -9.36 -8.14 -0.01
N GLY A 192 -9.02 -6.86 -0.15
CA GLY A 192 -7.88 -6.23 0.49
C GLY A 192 -6.54 -6.82 0.08
N LEU A 193 -5.73 -7.21 1.08
CA LEU A 193 -4.40 -7.79 0.85
C LEU A 193 -4.45 -9.26 0.40
N SER A 194 -5.62 -9.89 0.35
CA SER A 194 -5.79 -11.20 -0.28
C SER A 194 -5.63 -11.09 -1.80
N MET A 195 -5.05 -12.10 -2.44
CA MET A 195 -4.99 -12.16 -3.90
C MET A 195 -6.23 -12.80 -4.52
N LYS A 196 -7.00 -13.53 -3.73
CA LYS A 196 -8.22 -14.18 -4.18
C LYS A 196 -9.42 -13.30 -3.90
N ASP A 197 -10.28 -13.19 -4.89
CA ASP A 197 -11.60 -12.63 -4.69
C ASP A 197 -12.44 -13.64 -3.90
N HIS A 198 -13.02 -13.20 -2.80
CA HIS A 198 -13.83 -14.05 -1.93
C HIS A 198 -15.33 -13.88 -2.18
N ASN A 199 -15.72 -12.97 -3.07
CA ASN A 199 -17.10 -12.75 -3.45
C ASN A 199 -17.20 -12.28 -4.92
N ASP A 200 -18.37 -12.41 -5.53
CA ASP A 200 -18.62 -11.95 -6.91
C ASP A 200 -18.87 -10.43 -7.00
N ALA A 201 -18.88 -9.73 -5.87
CA ALA A 201 -19.10 -8.30 -5.84
C ALA A 201 -17.79 -7.55 -6.09
N LYS A 202 -17.90 -6.37 -6.68
CA LYS A 202 -16.78 -5.44 -6.82
C LYS A 202 -17.03 -4.20 -6.00
N ASP A 203 -15.95 -3.68 -5.42
CA ASP A 203 -15.96 -2.44 -4.68
C ASP A 203 -15.54 -1.29 -5.58
N PHE A 204 -16.18 -0.14 -5.38
CA PHE A 204 -15.92 1.08 -6.12
C PHE A 204 -15.41 2.14 -5.16
N ALA A 205 -14.34 2.83 -5.51
CA ALA A 205 -13.90 4.00 -4.78
C ALA A 205 -13.60 5.14 -5.74
N ALA A 206 -13.89 6.35 -5.29
CA ALA A 206 -13.54 7.57 -6.01
C ALA A 206 -13.00 8.61 -5.02
N TRP A 207 -12.06 9.41 -5.50
CA TRP A 207 -11.40 10.44 -4.75
C TRP A 207 -11.06 11.62 -5.66
N PHE A 208 -11.25 12.82 -5.15
CA PHE A 208 -10.77 14.03 -5.78
C PHE A 208 -10.20 15.01 -4.76
N THR A 209 -9.21 15.77 -5.14
CA THR A 209 -8.65 16.84 -4.34
C THR A 209 -8.45 18.10 -5.17
N VAL A 210 -8.57 19.23 -4.50
CA VAL A 210 -8.21 20.54 -5.05
C VAL A 210 -7.14 21.17 -4.17
N GLN A 211 -6.21 21.86 -4.82
CA GLN A 211 -5.14 22.62 -4.15
C GLN A 211 -5.19 24.07 -4.60
N PRO A 212 -6.04 24.91 -3.98
CA PRO A 212 -6.24 26.29 -4.39
C PRO A 212 -5.02 27.18 -4.12
N VAL A 213 -4.26 26.87 -3.07
CA VAL A 213 -3.02 27.58 -2.71
C VAL A 213 -1.98 26.58 -2.26
N LYS A 214 -0.71 26.94 -2.33
CA LYS A 214 0.40 26.10 -1.90
C LYS A 214 0.21 25.68 -0.43
N GLY A 215 0.28 24.37 -0.18
CA GLY A 215 0.17 23.79 1.16
C GLY A 215 -1.25 23.54 1.66
N LEU A 216 -2.30 23.97 0.95
CA LEU A 216 -3.70 23.66 1.29
C LEU A 216 -4.29 22.69 0.28
N LYS A 217 -4.47 21.44 0.67
CA LYS A 217 -5.10 20.38 -0.12
C LYS A 217 -6.41 19.97 0.54
N MET A 218 -7.50 20.03 -0.20
CA MET A 218 -8.84 19.65 0.27
C MET A 218 -9.45 18.66 -0.72
N GLY A 219 -10.29 17.75 -0.24
CA GLY A 219 -10.91 16.80 -1.15
C GLY A 219 -11.99 15.98 -0.52
N ALA A 220 -12.66 15.20 -1.34
CA ALA A 220 -13.66 14.25 -0.92
C ALA A 220 -13.41 12.88 -1.54
N SER A 221 -13.83 11.85 -0.84
CA SER A 221 -13.76 10.47 -1.33
C SER A 221 -14.99 9.69 -0.92
N ALA A 222 -15.35 8.72 -1.75
CA ALA A 222 -16.43 7.78 -1.48
C ALA A 222 -15.93 6.36 -1.75
N TYR A 223 -16.42 5.42 -0.97
CA TYR A 223 -16.19 3.99 -1.12
C TYR A 223 -17.54 3.27 -1.04
N ILE A 224 -17.83 2.44 -2.02
CA ILE A 224 -19.05 1.65 -2.12
C ILE A 224 -18.66 0.21 -2.37
N GLY A 225 -19.04 -0.67 -1.46
CA GLY A 225 -18.65 -2.07 -1.57
C GLY A 225 -19.56 -3.01 -0.80
N LYS A 226 -19.23 -4.28 -0.91
CA LYS A 226 -19.89 -5.35 -0.16
C LYS A 226 -18.83 -6.23 0.49
N LEU A 227 -19.06 -6.56 1.74
CA LEU A 227 -18.31 -7.57 2.45
C LEU A 227 -19.17 -8.81 2.58
N ASN A 228 -18.67 -9.92 2.07
CA ASN A 228 -19.21 -11.23 2.43
C ASN A 228 -18.42 -11.74 3.61
N ASP A 229 -19.07 -11.85 4.74
CA ASP A 229 -18.52 -12.48 5.92
C ASP A 229 -19.34 -13.72 6.18
N ASP A 230 -18.74 -14.87 5.93
CA ASP A 230 -19.33 -16.17 6.29
C ASP A 230 -18.94 -16.42 7.74
N TYR A 231 -19.91 -16.38 8.65
CA TYR A 231 -19.70 -16.82 10.00
C TYR A 231 -20.42 -18.13 10.27
N THR A 232 -19.71 -19.03 10.89
CA THR A 232 -20.24 -20.34 11.27
C THR A 232 -20.80 -20.24 12.70
N VAL A 233 -22.06 -20.55 12.86
CA VAL A 233 -22.68 -20.73 14.18
C VAL A 233 -22.82 -22.23 14.41
N VAL A 234 -22.17 -22.72 15.43
CA VAL A 234 -22.36 -24.11 15.89
C VAL A 234 -23.59 -24.12 16.77
N ASN A 235 -24.57 -24.95 16.43
CA ASN A 235 -25.72 -25.18 17.30
C ASN A 235 -25.26 -26.01 18.50
N ASP A 236 -25.29 -25.43 19.69
CA ASP A 236 -24.82 -26.07 20.92
C ASP A 236 -25.59 -27.36 21.29
N GLU A 237 -26.79 -27.58 20.77
CA GLU A 237 -27.61 -28.77 21.07
C GLU A 237 -27.42 -29.90 20.05
N THR A 238 -27.19 -29.57 18.80
CA THR A 238 -27.09 -30.59 17.70
C THR A 238 -25.69 -30.78 17.19
N GLY A 239 -24.75 -29.85 17.46
CA GLY A 239 -23.40 -29.84 16.91
C GLY A 239 -23.37 -29.49 15.40
N GLU A 240 -24.50 -29.09 14.81
CA GLU A 240 -24.54 -28.72 13.41
C GLU A 240 -23.89 -27.35 13.20
N GLU A 241 -23.02 -27.27 12.20
CA GLU A 241 -22.44 -26.03 11.73
C GLU A 241 -23.38 -25.37 10.70
N ILE A 242 -23.92 -24.21 11.05
CA ILE A 242 -24.75 -23.42 10.12
C ILE A 242 -23.90 -22.23 9.65
N ILE A 243 -23.62 -22.18 8.36
CA ILE A 243 -22.88 -21.08 7.74
C ILE A 243 -23.88 -19.99 7.34
N TYR A 244 -23.74 -18.84 7.98
CA TYR A 244 -24.49 -17.64 7.61
C TYR A 244 -23.67 -16.77 6.70
N ASN A 245 -24.18 -16.50 5.51
CA ASN A 245 -23.58 -15.54 4.57
C ASN A 245 -24.21 -14.16 4.81
N THR A 246 -23.44 -13.22 5.32
CA THR A 246 -23.89 -11.86 5.53
C THR A 246 -23.31 -10.94 4.47
N ASN A 247 -24.14 -10.51 3.54
CA ASN A 247 -23.83 -9.44 2.59
C ASN A 247 -23.93 -8.07 3.29
N MET A 248 -22.86 -7.64 3.96
CA MET A 248 -22.81 -6.32 4.55
C MET A 248 -22.42 -5.26 3.53
N LYS A 249 -23.18 -4.15 3.47
CA LYS A 249 -22.80 -2.99 2.65
C LYS A 249 -21.66 -2.22 3.31
N ARG A 250 -20.63 -1.93 2.54
CA ARG A 250 -19.46 -1.16 2.99
C ARG A 250 -19.42 0.19 2.27
N ASN A 251 -20.35 1.08 2.62
CA ASN A 251 -20.43 2.41 2.02
C ASN A 251 -19.82 3.45 2.98
N ARG A 252 -18.90 4.26 2.49
CA ARG A 252 -18.14 5.23 3.28
C ARG A 252 -17.90 6.50 2.50
N MET A 253 -17.84 7.61 3.20
CA MET A 253 -17.45 8.92 2.68
C MET A 253 -16.43 9.56 3.60
N ALA A 254 -15.52 10.34 3.04
CA ALA A 254 -14.56 11.16 3.76
C ALA A 254 -14.38 12.51 3.04
N LEU A 255 -14.23 13.57 3.84
CA LEU A 255 -13.92 14.94 3.44
C LEU A 255 -12.55 15.32 3.95
#